data_fdb2d15b34567111187d03e3df8e5b22
#
_entry.id   fdb2d15b34567111187d03e3df8e5b22
#
_cell.length_a   1.000
_cell.length_b   1.000
_cell.length_c   1.000
_cell.angle_alpha   90.00
_cell.angle_beta   90.00
_cell.angle_gamma   90.00
#
_symmetry.space_group_name_H-M   'P 1'
#
loop_
_entity.id
_entity.type
_entity.pdbx_description
1 polymer ?
#
loop_
_entity_poly.entity_id
_entity_poly.type
_entity_poly.pdbx_seq_one_letter_code
_entity_poly.pdbx_strand_id
1 'polypeptide(L)'
;MNIAEKMWSLQRAHMQDRSDAKEKDSSGEKVSYCATCDANFFEDFEVYVVGGGDSAVEEAMYLTKFARKVTIIHRRDELRAAKSIQEKAFKNPKLFFMWDSVVEELEGDDILQAMYVKNVKTGEVTKVEADPEDGMFGLFGFIGTVPNTKIFEGIIDMDERGYIKTDADMHTNIPGVYAAGDVRVKSLRQVVTAAADGAIAAVQVERSMSDYF
;
A
#
# COMPACT_ATOMS: atom_id res chain seq x y z
N MET A 1 -6.78 -9.45 17.44
CA MET A 1 -6.04 -8.55 16.54
C MET A 1 -6.96 -8.30 15.37
N ASN A 2 -7.38 -7.06 15.14
CA ASN A 2 -8.33 -6.78 14.06
C ASN A 2 -7.62 -6.82 12.69
N ILE A 3 -8.38 -6.89 11.60
CA ILE A 3 -7.81 -6.97 10.24
C ILE A 3 -6.94 -5.76 9.92
N ALA A 4 -7.26 -4.57 10.43
CA ALA A 4 -6.41 -3.40 10.26
C ALA A 4 -5.03 -3.59 10.94
N GLU A 5 -4.95 -4.22 12.11
CA GLU A 5 -3.68 -4.59 12.74
C GLU A 5 -2.97 -5.72 12.01
N LYS A 6 -3.72 -6.69 11.47
CA LYS A 6 -3.18 -7.73 10.57
C LYS A 6 -2.69 -7.14 9.26
N MET A 7 -3.43 -6.23 8.63
CA MET A 7 -3.00 -5.50 7.43
C MET A 7 -1.72 -4.70 7.69
N TRP A 8 -1.58 -4.07 8.86
CA TRP A 8 -0.34 -3.42 9.29
C TRP A 8 0.82 -4.41 9.46
N SER A 9 0.56 -5.59 10.01
CA SER A 9 1.58 -6.63 10.17
C SER A 9 1.98 -7.24 8.83
N LEU A 10 1.04 -7.44 7.91
CA LEU A 10 1.26 -7.95 6.56
C LEU A 10 2.01 -6.95 5.67
N GLN A 11 1.70 -5.65 5.74
CA GLN A 11 2.48 -4.63 5.05
C GLN A 11 3.93 -4.53 5.58
N ARG A 12 4.15 -4.75 6.88
CA ARG A 12 5.50 -4.91 7.44
C ARG A 12 6.18 -6.19 6.94
N ALA A 13 5.46 -7.30 6.88
CA ALA A 13 5.97 -8.59 6.43
C ALA A 13 6.30 -8.59 4.93
N HIS A 14 5.55 -7.84 4.09
CA HIS A 14 5.84 -7.74 2.66
C HIS A 14 7.18 -7.06 2.35
N MET A 15 7.72 -6.30 3.29
CA MET A 15 9.09 -5.77 3.24
C MET A 15 10.12 -6.65 3.96
N GLN A 16 9.71 -7.66 4.74
CA GLN A 16 10.62 -8.33 5.68
C GLN A 16 10.99 -9.76 5.35
N ASP A 17 10.30 -10.51 4.57
CA ASP A 17 10.81 -11.81 4.08
C ASP A 17 9.77 -12.63 3.31
N ARG A 18 10.09 -12.99 2.08
CA ARG A 18 9.41 -14.06 1.34
C ARG A 18 9.98 -15.47 1.67
N SER A 19 10.97 -15.56 2.55
CA SER A 19 11.67 -16.83 2.81
C SER A 19 10.99 -17.76 3.82
N ASP A 20 10.13 -17.23 4.72
CA ASP A 20 9.51 -18.02 5.78
C ASP A 20 7.97 -18.08 5.77
N ALA A 21 7.29 -17.48 4.81
CA ALA A 21 5.84 -17.48 4.71
C ALA A 21 5.31 -18.80 4.14
N LYS A 22 5.47 -19.90 4.89
CA LYS A 22 4.69 -21.15 4.75
C LYS A 22 3.44 -21.17 5.65
N GLU A 23 2.99 -20.05 6.13
CA GLU A 23 1.66 -19.97 6.72
C GLU A 23 0.70 -19.41 5.68
N LYS A 24 -0.16 -20.31 5.19
CA LYS A 24 -1.38 -19.98 4.45
C LYS A 24 -2.27 -19.12 5.35
N ASP A 25 -2.00 -17.83 5.44
CA ASP A 25 -2.99 -16.89 5.88
C ASP A 25 -3.78 -16.48 4.64
N SER A 26 -4.93 -17.13 4.45
CA SER A 26 -5.86 -16.92 3.33
C SER A 26 -6.34 -15.46 3.20
N SER A 27 -6.03 -14.59 4.15
CA SER A 27 -6.32 -13.16 4.11
C SER A 27 -5.32 -12.34 3.29
N GLY A 28 -4.10 -12.83 3.05
CA GLY A 28 -3.06 -12.11 2.30
C GLY A 28 -3.23 -12.09 0.79
N GLU A 29 -3.88 -13.10 0.23
CA GLU A 29 -4.12 -13.22 -1.22
C GLU A 29 -5.35 -12.43 -1.70
N LYS A 30 -6.22 -11.99 -0.79
CA LYS A 30 -7.50 -11.34 -1.09
C LYS A 30 -7.46 -9.82 -1.02
N VAL A 31 -6.41 -9.23 -0.49
CA VAL A 31 -6.24 -7.78 -0.34
C VAL A 31 -5.11 -7.32 -1.23
N SER A 32 -5.40 -6.43 -2.17
CA SER A 32 -4.39 -5.78 -2.98
C SER A 32 -3.77 -4.59 -2.25
N TYR A 33 -2.50 -4.33 -2.50
CA TYR A 33 -1.74 -3.18 -2.01
C TYR A 33 -1.19 -2.30 -3.15
N CYS A 34 -1.62 -2.57 -4.39
CA CYS A 34 -1.16 -1.87 -5.58
C CYS A 34 -2.31 -1.62 -6.56
N ALA A 35 -2.92 -0.43 -6.54
CA ALA A 35 -4.01 -0.12 -7.47
C ALA A 35 -3.55 -0.17 -8.93
N THR A 36 -2.36 0.35 -9.25
CA THR A 36 -1.82 0.31 -10.61
C THR A 36 -1.52 -1.09 -11.13
N CYS A 37 -1.31 -2.07 -10.23
CA CYS A 37 -1.08 -3.46 -10.59
C CYS A 37 -2.39 -4.19 -10.91
N ASP A 38 -3.42 -3.97 -10.09
CA ASP A 38 -4.56 -4.86 -10.00
C ASP A 38 -5.90 -4.21 -10.41
N ALA A 39 -5.92 -2.89 -10.70
CA ALA A 39 -7.16 -2.17 -11.05
C ALA A 39 -7.93 -2.82 -12.21
N ASN A 40 -7.23 -3.35 -13.21
CA ASN A 40 -7.84 -3.97 -14.38
C ASN A 40 -8.65 -5.25 -14.06
N PHE A 41 -8.34 -5.93 -12.94
CA PHE A 41 -9.10 -7.11 -12.51
C PHE A 41 -10.47 -6.77 -11.95
N PHE A 42 -10.69 -5.50 -11.63
CA PHE A 42 -11.92 -4.99 -11.01
C PHE A 42 -12.66 -4.00 -11.92
N GLU A 43 -12.53 -4.17 -13.24
CA GLU A 43 -13.26 -3.36 -14.19
C GLU A 43 -14.77 -3.62 -14.05
N ASP A 44 -15.54 -2.56 -13.81
CA ASP A 44 -16.98 -2.55 -13.57
C ASP A 44 -17.47 -3.26 -12.28
N PHE A 45 -16.56 -3.61 -11.36
CA PHE A 45 -16.86 -4.15 -10.04
C PHE A 45 -16.97 -3.05 -8.98
N GLU A 46 -17.51 -3.41 -7.81
CA GLU A 46 -17.36 -2.60 -6.60
C GLU A 46 -15.98 -2.83 -5.96
N VAL A 47 -15.37 -1.74 -5.50
CA VAL A 47 -14.04 -1.75 -4.88
C VAL A 47 -14.08 -1.00 -3.56
N TYR A 48 -13.40 -1.56 -2.56
CA TYR A 48 -13.22 -0.93 -1.26
C TYR A 48 -11.73 -0.61 -1.02
N VAL A 49 -11.49 0.56 -0.42
CA VAL A 49 -10.14 1.07 -0.13
C VAL A 49 -10.04 1.36 1.36
N VAL A 50 -9.16 0.66 2.06
CA VAL A 50 -8.90 0.90 3.48
C VAL A 50 -7.76 1.90 3.63
N GLY A 51 -8.08 3.08 4.18
CA GLY A 51 -7.10 4.13 4.39
C GLY A 51 -7.74 5.52 4.48
N GLY A 52 -6.93 6.58 4.49
CA GLY A 52 -7.43 7.97 4.56
C GLY A 52 -6.34 9.02 4.47
N GLY A 53 -5.11 8.63 4.14
CA GLY A 53 -4.00 9.51 3.78
C GLY A 53 -3.97 9.80 2.28
N ASP A 54 -2.99 10.60 1.83
CA ASP A 54 -2.83 11.00 0.42
C ASP A 54 -2.88 9.80 -0.51
N SER A 55 -2.04 8.78 -0.28
CA SER A 55 -1.97 7.58 -1.12
C SER A 55 -3.31 6.86 -1.21
N ALA A 56 -4.03 6.68 -0.07
CA ALA A 56 -5.31 5.98 -0.08
C ALA A 56 -6.35 6.71 -0.94
N VAL A 57 -6.39 8.03 -0.86
CA VAL A 57 -7.38 8.85 -1.58
C VAL A 57 -7.01 8.96 -3.06
N GLU A 58 -5.73 9.13 -3.39
CA GLU A 58 -5.25 9.18 -4.78
C GLU A 58 -5.45 7.84 -5.49
N GLU A 59 -5.11 6.72 -4.84
CA GLU A 59 -5.30 5.38 -5.38
C GLU A 59 -6.80 5.04 -5.51
N ALA A 60 -7.63 5.45 -4.54
CA ALA A 60 -9.09 5.30 -4.66
C ALA A 60 -9.64 6.08 -5.86
N MET A 61 -9.20 7.31 -6.09
CA MET A 61 -9.58 8.08 -7.27
C MET A 61 -9.07 7.43 -8.57
N TYR A 62 -7.88 6.83 -8.56
CA TYR A 62 -7.37 6.08 -9.70
C TYR A 62 -8.25 4.87 -10.02
N LEU A 63 -8.65 4.10 -9.01
CA LEU A 63 -9.53 2.93 -9.14
C LEU A 63 -10.90 3.29 -9.73
N THR A 64 -11.42 4.52 -9.53
CA THR A 64 -12.70 4.94 -10.15
C THR A 64 -12.68 5.01 -11.68
N LYS A 65 -11.48 4.93 -12.30
CA LYS A 65 -11.36 4.83 -13.77
C LYS A 65 -11.76 3.46 -14.31
N PHE A 66 -11.70 2.44 -13.46
CA PHE A 66 -11.98 1.05 -13.79
C PHE A 66 -13.28 0.58 -13.11
N ALA A 67 -13.34 0.69 -11.81
CA ALA A 67 -14.47 0.25 -11.01
C ALA A 67 -15.74 1.08 -11.28
N ARG A 68 -16.90 0.46 -11.13
CA ARG A 68 -18.18 1.17 -11.17
C ARG A 68 -18.45 1.99 -9.92
N LYS A 69 -17.91 1.55 -8.78
CA LYS A 69 -18.04 2.22 -7.48
C LYS A 69 -16.80 1.94 -6.62
N VAL A 70 -16.27 2.96 -5.98
CA VAL A 70 -15.16 2.85 -5.02
C VAL A 70 -15.60 3.40 -3.68
N THR A 71 -15.38 2.65 -2.60
CA THR A 71 -15.73 3.10 -1.25
C THR A 71 -14.49 3.14 -0.37
N ILE A 72 -14.14 4.31 0.15
CA ILE A 72 -13.07 4.46 1.14
C ILE A 72 -13.63 4.11 2.53
N ILE A 73 -13.00 3.14 3.19
CA ILE A 73 -13.26 2.77 4.59
C ILE A 73 -12.21 3.45 5.45
N HIS A 74 -12.63 4.39 6.30
CA HIS A 74 -11.73 5.14 7.14
C HIS A 74 -12.16 5.14 8.60
N ARG A 75 -11.19 4.92 9.52
CA ARG A 75 -11.43 4.82 10.98
C ARG A 75 -11.76 6.13 11.68
N ARG A 76 -11.78 7.26 10.97
CA ARG A 76 -12.13 8.60 11.47
C ARG A 76 -13.25 9.19 10.63
N ASP A 77 -13.79 10.30 11.07
CA ASP A 77 -14.83 11.08 10.38
C ASP A 77 -14.28 12.10 9.38
N GLU A 78 -12.95 12.19 9.26
CA GLU A 78 -12.27 13.05 8.29
C GLU A 78 -11.01 12.39 7.72
N LEU A 79 -10.68 12.71 6.47
CA LEU A 79 -9.46 12.27 5.80
C LEU A 79 -8.25 13.03 6.34
N ARG A 80 -7.09 12.34 6.35
CA ARG A 80 -5.78 12.95 6.64
C ARG A 80 -5.07 13.45 5.38
N ALA A 81 -5.61 13.16 4.21
CA ALA A 81 -5.08 13.60 2.93
C ALA A 81 -5.05 15.14 2.84
N ALA A 82 -4.19 15.69 1.99
CA ALA A 82 -4.12 17.11 1.71
C ALA A 82 -5.48 17.65 1.21
N LYS A 83 -5.86 18.86 1.61
CA LYS A 83 -7.17 19.45 1.28
C LYS A 83 -7.46 19.47 -0.22
N SER A 84 -6.46 19.75 -1.04
CA SER A 84 -6.58 19.74 -2.51
C SER A 84 -6.92 18.35 -3.09
N ILE A 85 -6.45 17.28 -2.44
CA ILE A 85 -6.77 15.89 -2.80
C ILE A 85 -8.21 15.57 -2.35
N GLN A 86 -8.58 15.97 -1.13
CA GLN A 86 -9.93 15.78 -0.59
C GLN A 86 -10.99 16.45 -1.47
N GLU A 87 -10.76 17.71 -1.91
CA GLU A 87 -11.69 18.43 -2.76
C GLU A 87 -11.96 17.73 -4.10
N LYS A 88 -10.97 17.07 -4.67
CA LYS A 88 -11.13 16.27 -5.88
C LYS A 88 -11.90 14.98 -5.59
N ALA A 89 -11.58 14.32 -4.49
CA ALA A 89 -12.22 13.08 -4.07
C ALA A 89 -13.71 13.28 -3.81
N PHE A 90 -14.11 14.34 -3.08
CA PHE A 90 -15.51 14.62 -2.78
C PHE A 90 -16.33 15.04 -4.01
N LYS A 91 -15.69 15.45 -5.09
CA LYS A 91 -16.36 15.75 -6.38
C LYS A 91 -16.50 14.55 -7.29
N ASN A 92 -15.87 13.42 -6.96
CA ASN A 92 -15.90 12.23 -7.79
C ASN A 92 -17.22 11.46 -7.56
N PRO A 93 -18.09 11.31 -8.58
CA PRO A 93 -19.41 10.69 -8.41
C PRO A 93 -19.34 9.17 -8.17
N LYS A 94 -18.21 8.52 -8.43
CA LYS A 94 -17.99 7.10 -8.19
C LYS A 94 -17.34 6.81 -6.82
N LEU A 95 -16.95 7.86 -6.05
CA LEU A 95 -16.23 7.70 -4.80
C LEU A 95 -17.13 7.94 -3.60
N PHE A 96 -17.20 6.96 -2.71
CA PHE A 96 -18.02 6.94 -1.51
C PHE A 96 -17.15 6.77 -0.26
N PHE A 97 -17.73 7.03 0.92
CA PHE A 97 -16.99 7.00 2.18
C PHE A 97 -17.77 6.26 3.26
N MET A 98 -17.10 5.34 3.94
CA MET A 98 -17.54 4.71 5.19
C MET A 98 -16.66 5.26 6.31
N TRP A 99 -17.20 6.24 7.02
CA TRP A 99 -16.53 6.92 8.12
C TRP A 99 -16.58 6.12 9.41
N ASP A 100 -15.65 6.42 10.32
CA ASP A 100 -15.55 5.78 11.64
C ASP A 100 -15.56 4.25 11.57
N SER A 101 -15.01 3.70 10.51
CA SER A 101 -15.17 2.29 10.14
C SER A 101 -13.84 1.58 9.97
N VAL A 102 -13.79 0.33 10.41
CA VAL A 102 -12.65 -0.59 10.23
C VAL A 102 -13.16 -1.95 9.75
N VAL A 103 -12.37 -2.62 8.93
CA VAL A 103 -12.66 -4.01 8.53
C VAL A 103 -12.19 -4.94 9.65
N GLU A 104 -13.10 -5.79 10.18
CA GLU A 104 -12.78 -6.75 11.24
C GLU A 104 -12.53 -8.16 10.68
N GLU A 105 -13.33 -8.56 9.68
CA GLU A 105 -13.28 -9.92 9.14
C GLU A 105 -13.57 -9.91 7.64
N LEU A 106 -12.98 -10.86 6.92
CA LEU A 106 -13.18 -11.10 5.49
C LEU A 106 -13.72 -12.51 5.28
N GLU A 107 -14.70 -12.65 4.38
CA GLU A 107 -15.35 -13.90 4.04
C GLU A 107 -15.22 -14.20 2.55
N GLY A 108 -14.97 -15.45 2.21
CA GLY A 108 -14.79 -15.99 0.86
C GLY A 108 -13.59 -16.94 0.82
N ASP A 109 -13.52 -17.84 -0.16
CA ASP A 109 -12.40 -18.79 -0.30
C ASP A 109 -11.27 -18.20 -1.16
N ASP A 110 -11.42 -18.19 -2.48
CA ASP A 110 -10.42 -17.63 -3.40
C ASP A 110 -10.68 -16.15 -3.75
N ILE A 111 -11.93 -15.70 -3.61
CA ILE A 111 -12.38 -14.34 -3.87
C ILE A 111 -13.11 -13.77 -2.66
N LEU A 112 -13.14 -12.44 -2.54
CA LEU A 112 -13.87 -11.76 -1.47
C LEU A 112 -15.35 -11.67 -1.82
N GLN A 113 -16.19 -12.30 -0.99
CA GLN A 113 -17.63 -12.34 -1.16
C GLN A 113 -18.35 -11.48 -0.12
N ALA A 114 -17.78 -11.36 1.07
CA ALA A 114 -18.27 -10.46 2.10
C ALA A 114 -17.14 -9.96 3.01
N MET A 115 -17.44 -8.89 3.75
CA MET A 115 -16.59 -8.40 4.83
C MET A 115 -17.45 -7.87 5.97
N TYR A 116 -16.92 -7.92 7.18
CA TYR A 116 -17.55 -7.35 8.36
C TYR A 116 -16.87 -6.03 8.71
N VAL A 117 -17.62 -4.95 8.65
CA VAL A 117 -17.16 -3.59 8.91
C VAL A 117 -17.74 -3.10 10.21
N LYS A 118 -16.87 -2.74 11.14
CA LYS A 118 -17.26 -2.21 12.45
C LYS A 118 -17.15 -0.70 12.48
N ASN A 119 -18.19 -0.05 12.95
CA ASN A 119 -18.15 1.34 13.33
C ASN A 119 -17.42 1.49 14.69
N VAL A 120 -16.31 2.23 14.71
CA VAL A 120 -15.47 2.36 15.91
C VAL A 120 -16.08 3.25 17.00
N LYS A 121 -17.08 4.08 16.66
CA LYS A 121 -17.78 4.94 17.63
C LYS A 121 -18.96 4.22 18.28
N THR A 122 -19.75 3.48 17.49
CA THR A 122 -20.95 2.81 17.97
C THR A 122 -20.71 1.35 18.37
N GLY A 123 -19.67 0.72 17.84
CA GLY A 123 -19.39 -0.70 17.99
C GLY A 123 -20.24 -1.59 17.10
N GLU A 124 -21.14 -1.03 16.31
CA GLU A 124 -21.99 -1.76 15.37
C GLU A 124 -21.16 -2.43 14.28
N VAL A 125 -21.45 -3.69 14.00
CA VAL A 125 -20.81 -4.45 12.92
C VAL A 125 -21.82 -4.69 11.80
N THR A 126 -21.49 -4.24 10.61
CA THR A 126 -22.30 -4.40 9.40
C THR A 126 -21.62 -5.40 8.47
N LYS A 127 -22.37 -6.39 8.00
CA LYS A 127 -21.92 -7.27 6.91
C LYS A 127 -22.10 -6.54 5.58
N VAL A 128 -21.04 -6.40 4.83
CA VAL A 128 -21.02 -5.90 3.46
C VAL A 128 -20.83 -7.09 2.54
N GLU A 129 -21.82 -7.39 1.72
CA GLU A 129 -21.80 -8.51 0.78
C GLU A 129 -21.51 -8.02 -0.63
N ALA A 130 -20.89 -8.88 -1.44
CA ALA A 130 -20.71 -8.64 -2.86
C ALA A 130 -22.07 -8.52 -3.57
N ASP A 131 -22.11 -7.71 -4.61
CA ASP A 131 -23.26 -7.69 -5.51
C ASP A 131 -23.55 -9.12 -6.01
N PRO A 132 -24.79 -9.61 -5.95
CA PRO A 132 -25.13 -10.97 -6.39
C PRO A 132 -24.77 -11.27 -7.86
N GLU A 133 -24.76 -10.25 -8.73
CA GLU A 133 -24.41 -10.42 -10.14
C GLU A 133 -22.88 -10.56 -10.32
N ASP A 134 -22.08 -9.91 -9.46
CA ASP A 134 -20.62 -9.95 -9.51
C ASP A 134 -20.06 -11.16 -8.72
N GLY A 135 -20.68 -11.51 -7.60
CA GLY A 135 -20.22 -12.55 -6.68
C GLY A 135 -18.93 -12.24 -5.95
N MET A 136 -18.32 -11.07 -6.18
CA MET A 136 -17.07 -10.63 -5.56
C MET A 136 -16.93 -9.11 -5.53
N PHE A 137 -16.00 -8.62 -4.74
CA PHE A 137 -15.53 -7.22 -4.77
C PHE A 137 -14.02 -7.13 -4.59
N GLY A 138 -13.43 -5.98 -4.98
CA GLY A 138 -12.02 -5.69 -4.73
C GLY A 138 -11.81 -5.04 -3.38
N LEU A 139 -10.74 -5.42 -2.67
CA LEU A 139 -10.31 -4.77 -1.44
C LEU A 139 -8.85 -4.35 -1.54
N PHE A 140 -8.58 -3.05 -1.31
CA PHE A 140 -7.25 -2.46 -1.38
C PHE A 140 -6.85 -1.85 -0.04
N GLY A 141 -5.60 -2.09 0.38
CA GLY A 141 -5.08 -1.59 1.64
C GLY A 141 -4.01 -0.51 1.46
N PHE A 142 -4.33 0.75 1.85
CA PHE A 142 -3.38 1.88 1.80
C PHE A 142 -3.27 2.56 3.17
N ILE A 143 -2.87 1.78 4.18
CA ILE A 143 -2.73 2.24 5.56
C ILE A 143 -1.35 2.85 5.87
N GLY A 144 -0.48 2.94 4.86
CA GLY A 144 0.88 3.46 4.92
C GLY A 144 1.92 2.34 4.87
N THR A 145 3.11 2.67 4.40
CA THR A 145 4.27 1.78 4.36
C THR A 145 5.36 2.30 5.28
N VAL A 146 6.08 1.40 5.94
CA VAL A 146 7.26 1.71 6.75
C VAL A 146 8.43 0.94 6.18
N PRO A 147 9.50 1.61 5.72
CA PRO A 147 10.66 0.91 5.18
C PRO A 147 11.37 0.10 6.29
N ASN A 148 11.86 -1.09 5.95
CA ASN A 148 12.60 -1.92 6.90
C ASN A 148 14.08 -1.49 7.00
N THR A 149 14.30 -0.26 7.40
CA THR A 149 15.61 0.42 7.43
C THR A 149 16.12 0.71 8.84
N LYS A 150 15.36 0.30 9.86
CA LYS A 150 15.66 0.61 11.27
C LYS A 150 17.08 0.18 11.71
N ILE A 151 17.63 -0.88 11.12
CA ILE A 151 18.98 -1.37 11.41
C ILE A 151 20.08 -0.38 10.97
N PHE A 152 19.76 0.57 10.10
CA PHE A 152 20.68 1.59 9.59
C PHE A 152 20.46 2.97 10.23
N GLU A 153 19.54 3.07 11.20
CA GLU A 153 19.20 4.32 11.88
C GLU A 153 20.44 4.89 12.60
N GLY A 154 20.74 6.18 12.37
CA GLY A 154 21.93 6.83 12.89
C GLY A 154 23.24 6.48 12.18
N ILE A 155 23.20 5.61 11.16
CA ILE A 155 24.37 5.23 10.34
C ILE A 155 24.25 5.81 8.94
N ILE A 156 23.11 5.64 8.28
CA ILE A 156 22.85 6.12 6.92
C ILE A 156 21.81 7.25 6.97
N ASP A 157 21.99 8.28 6.16
CA ASP A 157 21.05 9.39 6.08
C ASP A 157 19.69 8.95 5.56
N MET A 158 18.64 9.30 6.32
CA MET A 158 17.26 8.97 6.02
C MET A 158 16.37 10.22 6.01
N ASP A 159 15.20 10.09 5.38
CA ASP A 159 14.15 11.08 5.54
C ASP A 159 13.36 10.88 6.85
N GLU A 160 12.40 11.76 7.11
CA GLU A 160 11.52 11.71 8.30
C GLU A 160 10.65 10.45 8.38
N ARG A 161 10.50 9.72 7.27
CA ARG A 161 9.73 8.48 7.16
C ARG A 161 10.61 7.22 7.25
N GLY A 162 11.93 7.39 7.38
CA GLY A 162 12.90 6.31 7.46
C GLY A 162 13.41 5.79 6.12
N TYR A 163 13.08 6.43 4.99
CA TYR A 163 13.63 6.04 3.69
C TYR A 163 15.05 6.56 3.51
N ILE A 164 15.95 5.71 2.99
CA ILE A 164 17.35 6.05 2.76
C ILE A 164 17.45 7.14 1.68
N LYS A 165 18.19 8.20 1.96
CA LYS A 165 18.51 9.24 0.99
C LYS A 165 19.66 8.78 0.09
N THR A 166 19.47 8.90 -1.23
CA THR A 166 20.51 8.63 -2.23
C THR A 166 20.49 9.70 -3.29
N ASP A 167 21.59 9.81 -4.01
CA ASP A 167 21.63 10.54 -5.28
C ASP A 167 21.03 9.71 -6.44
N ALA A 168 21.15 10.22 -7.68
CA ALA A 168 20.65 9.55 -8.87
C ALA A 168 21.42 8.25 -9.20
N ASP A 169 22.66 8.15 -8.74
CA ASP A 169 23.56 7.02 -8.93
C ASP A 169 23.55 6.02 -7.75
N MET A 170 22.54 6.13 -6.89
CA MET A 170 22.30 5.24 -5.75
C MET A 170 23.30 5.36 -4.60
N HIS A 171 24.21 6.36 -4.59
CA HIS A 171 25.13 6.57 -3.48
C HIS A 171 24.37 7.04 -2.23
N THR A 172 24.76 6.50 -1.08
CA THR A 172 24.37 7.02 0.24
C THR A 172 25.37 8.08 0.71
N ASN A 173 25.19 8.60 1.93
CA ASN A 173 26.17 9.47 2.59
C ASN A 173 27.47 8.74 2.96
N ILE A 174 27.52 7.41 2.88
CA ILE A 174 28.70 6.61 3.23
C ILE A 174 29.40 6.15 1.93
N PRO A 175 30.69 6.51 1.71
CA PRO A 175 31.44 6.06 0.54
C PRO A 175 31.44 4.53 0.42
N GLY A 176 31.16 4.02 -0.78
CA GLY A 176 31.10 2.58 -1.07
C GLY A 176 29.83 1.89 -0.61
N VAL A 177 28.87 2.61 -0.04
CA VAL A 177 27.55 2.08 0.36
C VAL A 177 26.46 2.65 -0.53
N TYR A 178 25.70 1.77 -1.15
CA TYR A 178 24.63 2.10 -2.09
C TYR A 178 23.29 1.59 -1.56
N ALA A 179 22.21 2.28 -1.90
CA ALA A 179 20.86 1.81 -1.60
C ALA A 179 20.00 1.82 -2.87
N ALA A 180 19.27 0.73 -3.10
CA ALA A 180 18.44 0.52 -4.28
C ALA A 180 17.06 -0.01 -3.90
N GLY A 181 16.06 0.23 -4.74
CA GLY A 181 14.71 -0.26 -4.56
C GLY A 181 13.86 0.58 -3.60
N ASP A 182 12.88 -0.06 -3.01
CA ASP A 182 11.78 0.58 -2.29
C ASP A 182 12.18 1.18 -0.93
N VAL A 183 13.36 0.84 -0.43
CA VAL A 183 13.90 1.35 0.83
C VAL A 183 14.43 2.78 0.75
N ARG A 184 14.62 3.30 -0.47
CA ARG A 184 15.14 4.66 -0.71
C ARG A 184 14.04 5.69 -0.98
N VAL A 185 14.39 6.96 -0.83
CA VAL A 185 13.51 8.08 -1.19
C VAL A 185 13.29 8.07 -2.71
N LYS A 186 12.05 7.83 -3.13
CA LYS A 186 11.63 7.84 -4.54
C LYS A 186 10.12 8.04 -4.67
N SER A 187 9.69 8.50 -5.84
CA SER A 187 8.27 8.79 -6.14
C SER A 187 7.47 7.54 -6.50
N LEU A 188 8.08 6.54 -7.12
CA LEU A 188 7.42 5.34 -7.60
C LEU A 188 8.12 4.09 -7.05
N ARG A 189 7.35 3.21 -6.40
CA ARG A 189 7.78 1.92 -5.85
C ARG A 189 7.11 0.81 -6.65
N GLN A 190 7.87 0.21 -7.57
CA GLN A 190 7.45 -0.88 -8.45
C GLN A 190 8.65 -1.79 -8.71
N VAL A 191 8.40 -3.05 -9.04
CA VAL A 191 9.47 -4.03 -9.33
C VAL A 191 10.42 -3.52 -10.40
N VAL A 192 9.90 -2.93 -11.47
CA VAL A 192 10.72 -2.37 -12.56
C VAL A 192 11.63 -1.24 -12.09
N THR A 193 11.15 -0.36 -11.19
CA THR A 193 11.99 0.72 -10.65
C THR A 193 13.00 0.22 -9.63
N ALA A 194 12.69 -0.82 -8.89
CA ALA A 194 13.63 -1.47 -7.97
C ALA A 194 14.74 -2.18 -8.74
N ALA A 195 14.41 -2.88 -9.83
CA ALA A 195 15.38 -3.52 -10.71
C ALA A 195 16.30 -2.49 -11.40
N ALA A 196 15.74 -1.37 -11.87
CA ALA A 196 16.51 -0.28 -12.46
C ALA A 196 17.50 0.34 -11.46
N ASP A 197 17.07 0.63 -10.22
CA ASP A 197 17.94 1.11 -9.16
C ASP A 197 19.09 0.11 -8.90
N GLY A 198 18.80 -1.19 -8.84
CA GLY A 198 19.79 -2.25 -8.66
C GLY A 198 20.83 -2.30 -9.78
N ALA A 199 20.40 -2.13 -11.03
CA ALA A 199 21.29 -2.08 -12.18
C ALA A 199 22.24 -0.86 -12.11
N ILE A 200 21.72 0.32 -11.76
CA ILE A 200 22.51 1.53 -11.57
C ILE A 200 23.54 1.31 -10.43
N ALA A 201 23.08 0.84 -9.28
CA ALA A 201 23.97 0.58 -8.14
C ALA A 201 25.10 -0.39 -8.49
N ALA A 202 24.81 -1.48 -9.21
CA ALA A 202 25.82 -2.46 -9.63
C ALA A 202 26.92 -1.84 -10.52
N VAL A 203 26.53 -0.98 -11.48
CA VAL A 203 27.48 -0.27 -12.34
C VAL A 203 28.35 0.70 -11.53
N GLN A 204 27.76 1.40 -10.56
CA GLN A 204 28.53 2.34 -9.72
C GLN A 204 29.49 1.61 -8.78
N VAL A 205 29.11 0.45 -8.24
CA VAL A 205 30.01 -0.41 -7.46
C VAL A 205 31.21 -0.83 -8.31
N GLU A 206 30.98 -1.31 -9.53
CA GLU A 206 32.05 -1.73 -10.45
C GLU A 206 33.03 -0.57 -10.75
N ARG A 207 32.50 0.61 -11.07
CA ARG A 207 33.30 1.81 -11.31
C ARG A 207 34.15 2.20 -10.11
N SER A 208 33.53 2.21 -8.91
CA SER A 208 34.26 2.55 -7.68
C SER A 208 35.36 1.56 -7.35
N MET A 209 35.23 0.30 -7.73
CA MET A 209 36.29 -0.72 -7.56
C MET A 209 37.42 -0.53 -8.57
N SER A 210 37.11 -0.09 -9.80
CA SER A 210 38.10 0.14 -10.86
C SER A 210 39.03 1.31 -10.55
N ASP A 211 38.60 2.27 -9.73
CA ASP A 211 39.43 3.39 -9.27
C ASP A 211 40.49 2.98 -8.22
N TYR A 212 40.42 1.74 -7.72
CA TYR A 212 41.42 1.19 -6.76
C TYR A 212 42.48 0.29 -7.41
N PHE A 213 42.42 0.08 -8.73
CA PHE A 213 43.41 -0.67 -9.51
C PHE A 213 44.01 0.21 -10.61
#